data_d6dc136c562714a9d7711fd5623a6b15
#
_entry.id   d6dc136c562714a9d7711fd5623a6b15
#
_cell.length_a   1.000
_cell.length_b   1.000
_cell.length_c   1.000
_cell.angle_alpha   90.00
_cell.angle_beta   90.00
_cell.angle_gamma   90.00
#
_symmetry.space_group_name_H-M   'P 1'
#
loop_
_entity.id
_entity.type
_entity.pdbx_description
1 polymer ?
#
loop_
_entity_poly.entity_id
_entity_poly.type
_entity_poly.pdbx_seq_one_letter_code
_entity_poly.pdbx_strand_id
1 'polypeptide(L)'
;KMILLSVLSLAVGCYLFSLPEYAPGSNVDAFRFFVGCLCVILSLVLVVFKFHYRAYVETGSEIKKKSIPFHGDMLKALPRFLPEGASVPSFGGANDAGTVSMLVIWSKDRTFAMAQIFRYGSFVYEPMSEPYCLKGDAAEKFLQALKDYRLI
;
A
#
# COMPACT_ATOMS: atom_id res chain seq x y z
N LYS A 1 -8.57 13.96 8.99
CA LYS A 1 -7.93 13.71 10.31
C LYS A 1 -6.42 13.94 10.27
N MET A 2 -5.67 13.37 9.30
CA MET A 2 -4.20 13.55 9.21
C MET A 2 -3.76 14.99 8.97
N ILE A 3 -4.44 15.78 8.11
CA ILE A 3 -4.09 17.20 7.91
C ILE A 3 -4.28 17.98 9.20
N LEU A 4 -5.39 17.76 9.91
CA LEU A 4 -5.66 18.45 11.16
C LEU A 4 -4.55 18.17 12.19
N LEU A 5 -4.12 16.91 12.28
CA LEU A 5 -3.03 16.49 13.17
C LEU A 5 -1.70 17.15 12.78
N SER A 6 -1.40 17.22 11.47
CA SER A 6 -0.21 17.89 10.96
C SER A 6 -0.21 19.38 11.30
N VAL A 7 -1.33 20.09 11.07
CA VAL A 7 -1.47 21.51 11.39
C VAL A 7 -1.33 21.75 12.89
N LEU A 8 -1.97 20.90 13.72
CA LEU A 8 -1.85 20.98 15.18
C LEU A 8 -0.41 20.78 15.65
N SER A 9 0.28 19.76 15.12
CA SER A 9 1.68 19.48 15.44
C SER A 9 2.59 20.66 15.06
N LEU A 10 2.37 21.25 13.87
CA LEU A 10 3.12 22.43 13.44
C LEU A 10 2.88 23.64 14.37
N ALA A 11 1.62 23.89 14.72
CA ALA A 11 1.25 24.99 15.62
C ALA A 11 1.90 24.84 17.01
N VAL A 12 1.91 23.64 17.56
CA VAL A 12 2.59 23.34 18.84
C VAL A 12 4.10 23.56 18.72
N GLY A 13 4.73 23.10 17.64
CA GLY A 13 6.16 23.31 17.39
C GLY A 13 6.51 24.80 17.32
N CYS A 14 5.76 25.56 16.53
CA CYS A 14 5.95 27.03 16.42
C CYS A 14 5.72 27.75 17.75
N TYR A 15 4.69 27.33 18.50
CA TYR A 15 4.42 27.90 19.83
C TYR A 15 5.60 27.70 20.80
N LEU A 16 6.18 26.47 20.84
CA LEU A 16 7.32 26.18 21.69
C LEU A 16 8.55 27.00 21.33
N PHE A 17 8.76 27.34 20.07
CA PHE A 17 9.84 28.24 19.66
C PHE A 17 9.59 29.73 19.99
N SER A 18 8.33 30.15 20.06
CA SER A 18 7.98 31.54 20.33
C SER A 18 8.06 31.91 21.81
N LEU A 19 8.16 30.92 22.71
CA LEU A 19 8.27 31.18 24.14
C LEU A 19 9.63 31.82 24.49
N PRO A 20 9.70 32.81 25.39
CA PRO A 20 10.95 33.40 25.84
C PRO A 20 11.85 32.36 26.54
N GLU A 21 13.16 32.58 26.52
CA GLU A 21 14.11 31.73 27.23
C GLU A 21 13.83 31.75 28.75
N TYR A 22 13.86 30.58 29.37
CA TYR A 22 13.65 30.47 30.83
C TYR A 22 14.88 30.93 31.59
N ALA A 23 16.06 30.46 31.19
CA ALA A 23 17.36 30.90 31.73
C ALA A 23 18.47 30.52 30.76
N PRO A 24 19.53 31.30 30.59
CA PRO A 24 20.66 31.01 29.74
C PRO A 24 21.29 29.65 30.09
N GLY A 25 21.36 28.72 29.11
CA GLY A 25 21.92 27.38 29.30
C GLY A 25 21.00 26.38 30.05
N SER A 26 19.72 26.69 30.21
CA SER A 26 18.77 25.83 30.90
C SER A 26 18.48 24.54 30.11
N ASN A 27 18.50 23.38 30.81
CA ASN A 27 18.06 22.11 30.25
C ASN A 27 16.59 22.15 29.79
N VAL A 28 15.77 23.02 30.41
CA VAL A 28 14.36 23.22 30.02
C VAL A 28 14.24 23.81 28.63
N ASP A 29 15.07 24.79 28.29
CA ASP A 29 15.07 25.43 26.98
C ASP A 29 15.60 24.45 25.92
N ALA A 30 16.65 23.67 26.24
CA ALA A 30 17.14 22.64 25.33
C ALA A 30 16.09 21.56 25.06
N PHE A 31 15.38 21.10 26.08
CA PHE A 31 14.30 20.12 25.94
C PHE A 31 13.11 20.67 25.13
N ARG A 32 12.71 21.92 25.39
CA ARG A 32 11.65 22.62 24.67
C ARG A 32 11.98 22.74 23.18
N PHE A 33 13.22 23.15 22.87
CA PHE A 33 13.71 23.22 21.49
C PHE A 33 13.66 21.87 20.80
N PHE A 34 14.13 20.81 21.46
CA PHE A 34 14.09 19.44 20.93
C PHE A 34 12.66 18.97 20.63
N VAL A 35 11.72 19.19 21.57
CA VAL A 35 10.31 18.83 21.37
C VAL A 35 9.69 19.65 20.22
N GLY A 36 10.01 20.94 20.13
CA GLY A 36 9.58 21.79 19.02
C GLY A 36 10.03 21.25 17.66
N CYS A 37 11.31 20.87 17.53
CA CYS A 37 11.85 20.26 16.32
C CYS A 37 11.13 18.95 15.99
N LEU A 38 10.89 18.08 16.96
CA LEU A 38 10.15 16.82 16.74
C LEU A 38 8.73 17.07 16.22
N CYS A 39 8.03 18.08 16.77
CA CYS A 39 6.69 18.44 16.31
C CYS A 39 6.69 18.93 14.85
N VAL A 40 7.67 19.73 14.45
CA VAL A 40 7.82 20.20 13.06
C VAL A 40 8.12 19.05 12.12
N ILE A 41 9.08 18.16 12.48
CA ILE A 41 9.41 16.98 11.69
C ILE A 41 8.19 16.08 11.54
N LEU A 42 7.46 15.80 12.62
CA LEU A 42 6.24 14.99 12.59
C LEU A 42 5.19 15.61 11.66
N SER A 43 5.02 16.93 11.70
CA SER A 43 4.11 17.62 10.78
C SER A 43 4.49 17.38 9.31
N LEU A 44 5.77 17.54 8.96
CA LEU A 44 6.26 17.31 7.60
C LEU A 44 6.06 15.86 7.16
N VAL A 45 6.38 14.89 8.03
CA VAL A 45 6.16 13.47 7.76
C VAL A 45 4.69 13.18 7.48
N LEU A 46 3.76 13.69 8.28
CA LEU A 46 2.32 13.50 8.09
C LEU A 46 1.83 14.09 6.77
N VAL A 47 2.37 15.23 6.33
CA VAL A 47 2.06 15.84 5.02
C VAL A 47 2.57 14.93 3.91
N VAL A 48 3.83 14.49 3.96
CA VAL A 48 4.43 13.62 2.95
C VAL A 48 3.64 12.32 2.81
N PHE A 49 3.30 11.67 3.92
CA PHE A 49 2.48 10.44 3.88
C PHE A 49 1.12 10.65 3.22
N LYS A 50 0.52 11.82 3.39
CA LYS A 50 -0.75 12.12 2.73
C LYS A 50 -0.62 12.32 1.22
N PHE A 51 0.46 12.93 0.74
CA PHE A 51 0.70 13.09 -0.70
C PHE A 51 0.95 11.76 -1.43
N HIS A 52 1.37 10.72 -0.71
CA HIS A 52 1.55 9.37 -1.26
C HIS A 52 0.29 8.50 -1.21
N TYR A 53 -0.83 9.07 -0.78
CA TYR A 53 -2.11 8.39 -0.77
C TYR A 53 -2.63 8.19 -2.19
N ARG A 54 -2.73 6.93 -2.61
CA ARG A 54 -3.31 6.57 -3.91
C ARG A 54 -4.79 6.30 -3.74
N ALA A 55 -5.61 7.06 -4.46
CA ALA A 55 -7.05 6.90 -4.46
C ALA A 55 -7.53 6.41 -5.82
N TYR A 56 -8.59 5.60 -5.82
CA TYR A 56 -9.30 5.24 -7.03
C TYR A 56 -10.07 6.46 -7.55
N VAL A 57 -9.86 6.80 -8.83
CA VAL A 57 -10.34 8.07 -9.40
C VAL A 57 -11.87 8.21 -9.36
N GLU A 58 -12.59 7.10 -9.59
CA GLU A 58 -14.06 7.13 -9.68
C GLU A 58 -14.73 7.32 -8.31
N THR A 59 -14.17 6.77 -7.23
CA THR A 59 -14.82 6.81 -5.90
C THR A 59 -14.02 7.57 -4.86
N GLY A 60 -12.80 7.99 -5.16
CA GLY A 60 -11.88 8.60 -4.18
C GLY A 60 -11.45 7.64 -3.06
N SER A 61 -11.77 6.35 -3.17
CA SER A 61 -11.48 5.33 -2.18
C SER A 61 -9.99 4.97 -2.18
N GLU A 62 -9.46 4.68 -0.98
CA GLU A 62 -8.08 4.24 -0.80
C GLU A 62 -7.77 2.98 -1.58
N ILE A 63 -6.66 2.98 -2.32
CA ILE A 63 -6.17 1.80 -3.03
C ILE A 63 -5.26 1.00 -2.11
N LYS A 64 -5.56 -0.29 -1.98
CA LYS A 64 -4.72 -1.29 -1.32
C LYS A 64 -4.02 -2.16 -2.35
N LYS A 65 -2.85 -2.67 -1.97
CA LYS A 65 -2.00 -3.50 -2.82
C LYS A 65 -1.48 -4.67 -2.01
N LYS A 66 -1.52 -5.87 -2.59
CA LYS A 66 -0.89 -7.08 -2.01
C LYS A 66 -0.29 -7.93 -3.13
N SER A 67 0.90 -8.47 -2.90
CA SER A 67 1.51 -9.50 -3.75
C SER A 67 1.36 -10.85 -3.06
N ILE A 68 0.84 -11.83 -3.79
CA ILE A 68 0.56 -13.18 -3.31
C ILE A 68 1.53 -14.11 -4.03
N PRO A 69 2.52 -14.69 -3.33
CA PRO A 69 3.46 -15.61 -3.93
C PRO A 69 2.81 -17.00 -4.13
N PHE A 70 3.07 -17.62 -5.27
CA PHE A 70 2.68 -18.98 -5.59
C PHE A 70 3.92 -19.81 -5.86
N HIS A 71 4.10 -20.87 -5.10
CA HIS A 71 5.24 -21.77 -5.20
C HIS A 71 4.77 -23.19 -5.51
N GLY A 72 5.49 -23.89 -6.38
CA GLY A 72 5.31 -25.33 -6.63
C GLY A 72 3.85 -25.73 -6.88
N ASP A 73 3.29 -26.55 -5.99
CA ASP A 73 1.93 -27.10 -6.15
C ASP A 73 0.83 -26.03 -6.13
N MET A 74 1.06 -24.87 -5.52
CA MET A 74 0.12 -23.76 -5.54
C MET A 74 -0.05 -23.15 -6.93
N LEU A 75 0.91 -23.32 -7.83
CA LEU A 75 0.79 -22.90 -9.23
C LEU A 75 -0.38 -23.57 -9.94
N LYS A 76 -0.65 -24.84 -9.61
CA LYS A 76 -1.79 -25.61 -10.15
C LYS A 76 -3.14 -25.06 -9.67
N ALA A 77 -3.14 -24.40 -8.51
CA ALA A 77 -4.32 -23.76 -7.94
C ALA A 77 -4.54 -22.33 -8.44
N LEU A 78 -3.53 -21.70 -9.06
CA LEU A 78 -3.60 -20.33 -9.55
C LEU A 78 -4.84 -20.00 -10.39
N PRO A 79 -5.30 -20.89 -11.31
CA PRO A 79 -6.52 -20.63 -12.09
C PRO A 79 -7.77 -20.43 -11.25
N ARG A 80 -7.84 -21.02 -10.06
CA ARG A 80 -8.99 -20.88 -9.12
C ARG A 80 -9.08 -19.49 -8.49
N PHE A 81 -7.96 -18.77 -8.48
CA PHE A 81 -7.83 -17.45 -7.86
C PHE A 81 -7.83 -16.32 -8.89
N LEU A 82 -7.97 -16.66 -10.16
CA LEU A 82 -8.07 -15.65 -11.22
C LEU A 82 -9.55 -15.30 -11.47
N PRO A 83 -9.79 -14.09 -11.98
CA PRO A 83 -11.12 -13.72 -12.45
C PRO A 83 -11.61 -14.66 -13.56
N GLU A 84 -12.91 -14.87 -13.66
CA GLU A 84 -13.52 -15.61 -14.75
C GLU A 84 -13.09 -15.02 -16.11
N GLY A 85 -12.68 -15.87 -17.02
CA GLY A 85 -12.19 -15.48 -18.35
C GLY A 85 -10.73 -15.07 -18.42
N ALA A 86 -9.99 -15.08 -17.30
CA ALA A 86 -8.57 -14.81 -17.31
C ALA A 86 -7.79 -15.96 -17.95
N SER A 87 -6.95 -15.64 -18.92
CA SER A 87 -6.02 -16.63 -19.48
C SER A 87 -4.86 -16.88 -18.51
N VAL A 88 -4.64 -18.14 -18.16
CA VAL A 88 -3.47 -18.53 -17.37
C VAL A 88 -2.28 -18.62 -18.34
N PRO A 89 -1.16 -17.91 -18.05
CA PRO A 89 0.04 -18.09 -18.83
C PRO A 89 0.48 -19.55 -18.81
N SER A 90 0.88 -20.09 -19.94
CA SER A 90 1.48 -21.43 -19.99
C SER A 90 2.83 -21.38 -19.28
N PHE A 91 2.93 -22.05 -18.14
CA PHE A 91 4.21 -22.26 -17.48
C PHE A 91 4.96 -23.35 -18.25
N GLY A 92 6.03 -22.98 -18.97
CA GLY A 92 6.90 -23.94 -19.63
C GLY A 92 7.54 -24.85 -18.59
N GLY A 93 7.48 -26.15 -18.81
CA GLY A 93 8.13 -27.30 -18.19
C GLY A 93 8.55 -27.26 -16.70
N ALA A 94 8.67 -28.43 -16.11
CA ALA A 94 8.98 -28.67 -14.70
C ALA A 94 10.29 -28.03 -14.14
N ASN A 95 11.13 -27.47 -14.98
CA ASN A 95 12.38 -26.80 -14.62
C ASN A 95 12.24 -25.27 -14.46
N ASP A 96 11.07 -24.70 -14.77
CA ASP A 96 10.81 -23.29 -14.66
C ASP A 96 10.27 -22.95 -13.25
N ALA A 97 11.01 -23.34 -12.22
CA ALA A 97 10.71 -23.09 -10.81
C ALA A 97 10.88 -21.61 -10.38
N GLY A 98 10.60 -20.69 -11.28
CA GLY A 98 10.52 -19.28 -10.92
C GLY A 98 9.38 -19.04 -9.95
N THR A 99 9.60 -18.21 -8.95
CA THR A 99 8.55 -17.75 -8.04
C THR A 99 7.53 -16.92 -8.83
N VAL A 100 6.31 -17.43 -8.93
CA VAL A 100 5.20 -16.68 -9.54
C VAL A 100 4.49 -15.92 -8.46
N SER A 101 4.14 -14.67 -8.72
CA SER A 101 3.34 -13.85 -7.79
C SER A 101 2.17 -13.22 -8.51
N MET A 102 1.02 -13.20 -7.86
CA MET A 102 -0.14 -12.44 -8.29
C MET A 102 -0.19 -11.13 -7.53
N LEU A 103 -0.06 -10.03 -8.26
CA LEU A 103 -0.27 -8.69 -7.73
C LEU A 103 -1.76 -8.39 -7.75
N VAL A 104 -2.34 -8.13 -6.58
CA VAL A 104 -3.73 -7.69 -6.46
C VAL A 104 -3.75 -6.26 -5.95
N ILE A 105 -4.47 -5.40 -6.66
CA ILE A 105 -4.71 -4.01 -6.29
C ILE A 105 -6.23 -3.82 -6.21
N TRP A 106 -6.73 -3.23 -5.14
CA TRP A 106 -8.17 -3.01 -4.99
C TRP A 106 -8.47 -1.73 -4.23
N SER A 107 -9.66 -1.19 -4.48
CA SER A 107 -10.19 -0.08 -3.72
C SER A 107 -10.79 -0.55 -2.37
N LYS A 108 -10.69 0.27 -1.34
CA LYS A 108 -11.17 -0.05 0.00
C LYS A 108 -12.69 -0.28 0.04
N ASP A 109 -13.43 0.39 -0.82
CA ASP A 109 -14.86 0.23 -1.04
C ASP A 109 -15.24 -1.01 -1.87
N ARG A 110 -14.23 -1.77 -2.36
CA ARG A 110 -14.37 -2.99 -3.17
C ARG A 110 -15.05 -2.81 -4.53
N THR A 111 -15.21 -1.58 -4.99
CA THR A 111 -15.81 -1.29 -6.30
C THR A 111 -14.85 -1.52 -7.47
N PHE A 112 -13.55 -1.62 -7.17
CA PHE A 112 -12.49 -1.87 -8.14
C PHE A 112 -11.51 -2.91 -7.62
N ALA A 113 -11.13 -3.84 -8.50
CA ALA A 113 -10.02 -4.76 -8.27
C ALA A 113 -9.23 -4.96 -9.57
N MET A 114 -7.93 -5.13 -9.44
CA MET A 114 -7.03 -5.48 -10.54
C MET A 114 -6.14 -6.63 -10.08
N ALA A 115 -5.96 -7.62 -10.94
CA ALA A 115 -5.02 -8.72 -10.74
C ALA A 115 -4.05 -8.80 -11.91
N GLN A 116 -2.78 -9.04 -11.64
CA GLN A 116 -1.76 -9.26 -12.65
C GLN A 116 -0.76 -10.30 -12.18
N ILE A 117 -0.34 -11.19 -13.07
CA ILE A 117 0.61 -12.27 -12.76
C ILE A 117 2.01 -11.84 -13.17
N PHE A 118 2.94 -12.04 -12.27
CA PHE A 118 4.37 -11.78 -12.45
C PHE A 118 5.17 -13.05 -12.21
N ARG A 119 6.24 -13.21 -12.95
CA ARG A 119 7.26 -14.23 -12.74
C ARG A 119 8.54 -13.56 -12.26
N TYR A 120 9.19 -14.14 -11.27
CA TYR A 120 10.51 -13.72 -10.85
C TYR A 120 11.56 -14.45 -11.67
N GLY A 121 12.31 -13.72 -12.48
CA GLY A 121 13.42 -14.22 -13.28
C GLY A 121 14.52 -13.18 -13.37
N SER A 122 15.78 -13.59 -13.41
CA SER A 122 16.93 -12.67 -13.58
C SER A 122 16.93 -11.48 -12.64
N PHE A 123 16.54 -11.68 -11.37
CA PHE A 123 16.43 -10.64 -10.32
C PHE A 123 15.34 -9.57 -10.54
N VAL A 124 14.45 -9.74 -11.51
CA VAL A 124 13.36 -8.82 -11.82
C VAL A 124 12.02 -9.57 -11.88
N TYR A 125 10.94 -8.91 -11.51
CA TYR A 125 9.58 -9.39 -11.73
C TYR A 125 9.11 -8.97 -13.13
N GLU A 126 8.89 -9.95 -13.99
CA GLU A 126 8.37 -9.75 -15.34
C GLU A 126 6.87 -10.04 -15.38
N PRO A 127 6.05 -9.16 -16.01
CA PRO A 127 4.63 -9.43 -16.17
C PRO A 127 4.42 -10.61 -17.14
N MET A 128 3.65 -11.60 -16.70
CA MET A 128 3.27 -12.78 -17.51
C MET A 128 1.87 -12.68 -18.07
N SER A 129 1.06 -11.77 -17.57
CA SER A 129 -0.28 -11.51 -18.05
C SER A 129 -0.52 -10.03 -18.19
N GLU A 130 -1.53 -9.68 -18.99
CA GLU A 130 -2.10 -8.34 -18.90
C GLU A 130 -2.82 -8.13 -17.58
N PRO A 131 -3.00 -6.87 -17.14
CA PRO A 131 -3.76 -6.59 -15.94
C PRO A 131 -5.25 -6.89 -16.15
N TYR A 132 -5.82 -7.75 -15.31
CA TYR A 132 -7.25 -8.03 -15.28
C TYR A 132 -7.95 -7.01 -14.40
N CYS A 133 -8.72 -6.12 -15.00
CA CYS A 133 -9.46 -5.08 -14.29
C CYS A 133 -10.92 -5.50 -14.10
N LEU A 134 -11.38 -5.47 -12.85
CA LEU A 134 -12.73 -5.80 -12.45
C LEU A 134 -13.38 -4.58 -11.80
N LYS A 135 -14.69 -4.39 -12.05
CA LYS A 135 -15.47 -3.29 -11.48
C LYS A 135 -16.79 -3.80 -10.90
N GLY A 136 -17.32 -3.06 -9.92
CA GLY A 136 -18.59 -3.35 -9.27
C GLY A 136 -18.67 -4.76 -8.66
N ASP A 137 -19.75 -5.47 -8.92
CA ASP A 137 -20.03 -6.81 -8.33
C ASP A 137 -18.97 -7.85 -8.67
N ALA A 138 -18.35 -7.77 -9.86
CA ALA A 138 -17.27 -8.67 -10.25
C ALA A 138 -16.03 -8.48 -9.38
N ALA A 139 -15.69 -7.23 -9.04
CA ALA A 139 -14.59 -6.91 -8.14
C ALA A 139 -14.87 -7.42 -6.73
N GLU A 140 -16.09 -7.23 -6.24
CA GLU A 140 -16.47 -7.69 -4.91
C GLU A 140 -16.43 -9.22 -4.78
N LYS A 141 -17.00 -9.96 -5.74
CA LYS A 141 -16.96 -11.43 -5.78
C LYS A 141 -15.53 -11.95 -5.81
N PHE A 142 -14.68 -11.37 -6.64
CA PHE A 142 -13.27 -11.73 -6.73
C PHE A 142 -12.53 -11.50 -5.41
N LEU A 143 -12.72 -10.34 -4.78
CA LEU A 143 -12.09 -10.02 -3.50
C LEU A 143 -12.63 -10.91 -2.37
N GLN A 144 -13.92 -11.26 -2.40
CA GLN A 144 -14.48 -12.18 -1.42
C GLN A 144 -13.87 -13.57 -1.56
N ALA A 145 -13.73 -14.09 -2.79
CA ALA A 145 -13.06 -15.37 -3.03
C ALA A 145 -11.61 -15.36 -2.49
N LEU A 146 -10.83 -14.30 -2.76
CA LEU A 146 -9.47 -14.20 -2.23
C LEU A 146 -9.43 -14.15 -0.68
N LYS A 147 -10.42 -13.54 -0.05
CA LYS A 147 -10.54 -13.47 1.41
C LYS A 147 -10.90 -14.84 2.01
N ASP A 148 -11.80 -15.59 1.39
CA ASP A 148 -12.21 -16.92 1.84
C ASP A 148 -11.04 -17.90 1.85
N TYR A 149 -10.11 -17.73 0.91
CA TYR A 149 -8.83 -18.47 0.89
C TYR A 149 -7.72 -17.83 1.74
N ARG A 150 -8.02 -16.77 2.51
CA ARG A 150 -7.06 -16.04 3.37
C ARG A 150 -5.85 -15.47 2.61
N LEU A 151 -6.03 -15.14 1.34
CA LEU A 151 -4.98 -14.58 0.50
C LEU A 151 -4.85 -13.06 0.63
N ILE A 152 -5.93 -12.37 1.06
CA ILE A 152 -5.96 -10.91 1.31
C ILE A 152 -6.58 -10.59 2.67
#